data_39b5ea2286c6dc092490b7d8235b6224
#
_entry.id   39b5ea2286c6dc092490b7d8235b6224
#
_cell.length_a   1.000
_cell.length_b   1.000
_cell.length_c   1.000
_cell.angle_alpha   90.00
_cell.angle_beta   90.00
_cell.angle_gamma   90.00
#
_symmetry.space_group_name_H-M   'P 1'
#
loop_
_entity.id
_entity.type
_entity.pdbx_description
1 polymer ?
#
loop_
_entity_poly.entity_id
_entity_poly.type
_entity_poly.pdbx_seq_one_letter_code
_entity_poly.pdbx_strand_id
1 'polypeptide(L)'
;EADIKRFYMGFNQLLNRPVEDNFRVDTTLSTQMVLTVDELLLNARQANPDVILSKLDQQVAMLNTKEIKGTFKPELDLTGAMNYSYQRNAVGFALSNRNFGPVLGLTARYAIYDGQLRKQNLTNARIAEENAKLRQDELLYMLEAQIRTRYSDYQSLKQLRDLEDANLKVSLD
;
A
#
# COMPACT_ATOMS: atom_id res chain seq x y z
N GLU A 1 38.37 6.72 -19.17
CA GLU A 1 38.71 5.28 -18.98
C GLU A 1 38.67 4.85 -17.50
N ALA A 2 39.22 5.63 -16.57
CA ALA A 2 39.23 5.29 -15.14
C ALA A 2 37.81 5.14 -14.53
N ASP A 3 36.86 5.96 -14.94
CA ASP A 3 35.49 5.92 -14.46
C ASP A 3 34.74 4.69 -14.98
N ILE A 4 34.96 4.29 -16.22
CA ILE A 4 34.37 3.09 -16.80
C ILE A 4 34.85 1.86 -16.01
N LYS A 5 36.16 1.78 -15.71
CA LYS A 5 36.72 0.67 -14.91
C LYS A 5 36.11 0.62 -13.50
N ARG A 6 35.87 1.77 -12.88
CA ARG A 6 35.19 1.91 -11.58
C ARG A 6 33.75 1.41 -11.62
N PHE A 7 33.01 1.72 -12.69
CA PHE A 7 31.66 1.21 -12.90
C PHE A 7 31.65 -0.33 -13.11
N TYR A 8 32.57 -0.90 -13.86
CA TYR A 8 32.69 -2.36 -14.02
C TYR A 8 32.95 -3.06 -12.69
N MET A 9 33.86 -2.53 -11.87
CA MET A 9 34.15 -3.06 -10.53
C MET A 9 32.92 -3.02 -9.62
N GLY A 10 32.21 -1.86 -9.58
CA GLY A 10 30.98 -1.71 -8.78
C GLY A 10 29.87 -2.66 -9.22
N PHE A 11 29.73 -2.86 -10.52
CA PHE A 11 28.71 -3.78 -11.06
C PHE A 11 29.02 -5.25 -10.76
N ASN A 12 30.29 -5.65 -10.87
CA ASN A 12 30.73 -6.99 -10.48
C ASN A 12 30.52 -7.25 -8.98
N GLN A 13 30.75 -6.26 -8.12
CA GLN A 13 30.49 -6.35 -6.70
C GLN A 13 28.99 -6.55 -6.41
N LEU A 14 28.11 -5.82 -7.08
CA LEU A 14 26.65 -5.98 -6.95
C LEU A 14 26.16 -7.36 -7.40
N LEU A 15 26.79 -7.93 -8.44
CA LEU A 15 26.46 -9.25 -8.96
C LEU A 15 27.18 -10.40 -8.24
N ASN A 16 27.94 -10.09 -7.19
CA ASN A 16 28.76 -11.05 -6.44
C ASN A 16 29.72 -11.87 -7.35
N ARG A 17 30.37 -11.18 -8.30
CA ARG A 17 31.36 -11.71 -9.23
C ARG A 17 32.75 -11.24 -8.85
N PRO A 18 33.83 -11.92 -9.34
CA PRO A 18 35.18 -11.42 -9.20
C PRO A 18 35.28 -9.98 -9.73
N VAL A 19 35.89 -9.08 -8.96
CA VAL A 19 35.90 -7.62 -9.23
C VAL A 19 36.53 -7.27 -10.60
N GLU A 20 37.42 -8.13 -11.08
CA GLU A 20 38.15 -7.93 -12.35
C GLU A 20 37.52 -8.64 -13.56
N ASP A 21 36.32 -9.28 -13.37
CA ASP A 21 35.63 -9.96 -14.46
C ASP A 21 35.25 -8.97 -15.58
N ASN A 22 35.60 -9.33 -16.81
CA ASN A 22 35.25 -8.54 -18.00
C ASN A 22 33.91 -9.03 -18.56
N PHE A 23 32.97 -8.15 -18.72
CA PHE A 23 31.72 -8.40 -19.42
C PHE A 23 31.47 -7.34 -20.48
N ARG A 24 30.75 -7.70 -21.51
CA ARG A 24 30.31 -6.76 -22.54
C ARG A 24 28.94 -6.24 -22.18
N VAL A 25 28.83 -4.92 -22.19
CA VAL A 25 27.53 -4.25 -22.07
C VAL A 25 27.02 -3.98 -23.47
N ASP A 26 25.76 -4.28 -23.72
CA ASP A 26 25.09 -3.86 -24.95
C ASP A 26 24.95 -2.34 -24.93
N THR A 27 25.63 -1.67 -25.84
CA THR A 27 25.62 -0.20 -25.96
C THR A 27 24.52 0.30 -26.91
N THR A 28 23.73 -0.60 -27.49
CA THR A 28 22.58 -0.22 -28.32
C THR A 28 21.41 0.23 -27.46
N LEU A 29 21.41 1.51 -27.10
CA LEU A 29 20.27 2.12 -26.45
C LEU A 29 19.23 2.50 -27.52
N SER A 30 18.10 1.79 -27.55
CA SER A 30 16.93 2.22 -28.31
C SER A 30 16.33 3.45 -27.66
N THR A 31 16.68 4.64 -28.14
CA THR A 31 16.22 5.93 -27.62
C THR A 31 14.93 6.45 -28.26
N GLN A 32 14.26 5.63 -29.08
CA GLN A 32 13.02 6.04 -29.77
C GLN A 32 11.77 5.75 -28.93
N MET A 33 11.74 6.25 -27.71
CA MET A 33 10.52 6.23 -26.91
C MET A 33 9.83 7.59 -27.06
N VAL A 34 8.76 7.66 -27.86
CA VAL A 34 7.89 8.84 -27.92
C VAL A 34 6.94 8.75 -26.72
N LEU A 35 7.36 9.36 -25.62
CA LEU A 35 6.54 9.43 -24.41
C LEU A 35 5.77 10.75 -24.43
N THR A 36 4.47 10.69 -24.25
CA THR A 36 3.65 11.88 -23.99
C THR A 36 3.43 12.04 -22.49
N VAL A 37 3.30 13.29 -22.02
CA VAL A 37 3.03 13.57 -20.60
C VAL A 37 1.78 12.87 -20.12
N ASP A 38 0.73 12.85 -20.96
CA ASP A 38 -0.57 12.28 -20.60
C ASP A 38 -0.50 10.75 -20.44
N GLU A 39 0.27 10.05 -21.28
CA GLU A 39 0.51 8.60 -21.12
C GLU A 39 1.29 8.30 -19.85
N LEU A 40 2.31 9.11 -19.54
CA LEU A 40 3.08 8.96 -18.31
C LEU A 40 2.21 9.16 -17.08
N LEU A 41 1.34 10.18 -17.07
CA LEU A 41 0.41 10.45 -15.98
C LEU A 41 -0.61 9.32 -15.82
N LEU A 42 -1.15 8.80 -16.93
CA LEU A 42 -2.09 7.68 -16.89
C LEU A 42 -1.45 6.44 -16.29
N ASN A 43 -0.29 6.07 -16.79
CA ASN A 43 0.47 4.90 -16.32
C ASN A 43 0.87 5.06 -14.84
N ALA A 44 1.32 6.25 -14.43
CA ALA A 44 1.70 6.51 -13.04
C ALA A 44 0.48 6.38 -12.10
N ARG A 45 -0.69 6.90 -12.49
CA ARG A 45 -1.92 6.76 -11.69
C ARG A 45 -2.41 5.32 -11.53
N GLN A 46 -2.06 4.45 -12.49
CA GLN A 46 -2.49 3.04 -12.47
C GLN A 46 -1.46 2.11 -11.84
N ALA A 47 -0.18 2.33 -12.09
CA ALA A 47 0.89 1.41 -11.75
C ALA A 47 1.78 1.86 -10.57
N ASN A 48 1.68 3.13 -10.13
CA ASN A 48 2.49 3.60 -9.01
C ASN A 48 2.03 2.95 -7.70
N PRO A 49 2.93 2.25 -6.98
CA PRO A 49 2.58 1.57 -5.72
C PRO A 49 2.04 2.52 -4.65
N ASP A 50 2.55 3.75 -4.56
CA ASP A 50 2.12 4.73 -3.56
C ASP A 50 0.68 5.20 -3.83
N VAL A 51 0.29 5.34 -5.11
CA VAL A 51 -1.09 5.66 -5.49
C VAL A 51 -2.03 4.50 -5.17
N ILE A 52 -1.60 3.26 -5.41
CA ILE A 52 -2.38 2.07 -5.07
C ILE A 52 -2.56 1.99 -3.55
N LEU A 53 -1.48 2.19 -2.79
CA LEU A 53 -1.51 2.18 -1.33
C LEU A 53 -2.44 3.26 -0.78
N SER A 54 -2.34 4.50 -1.26
CA SER A 54 -3.21 5.61 -0.81
C SER A 54 -4.70 5.35 -1.08
N LYS A 55 -5.03 4.69 -2.19
CA LYS A 55 -6.40 4.23 -2.47
C LYS A 55 -6.88 3.18 -1.47
N LEU A 56 -6.03 2.24 -1.12
CA LEU A 56 -6.34 1.22 -0.11
C LEU A 56 -6.53 1.85 1.27
N ASP A 57 -5.68 2.80 1.65
CA ASP A 57 -5.80 3.53 2.92
C ASP A 57 -7.12 4.31 3.00
N GLN A 58 -7.54 4.94 1.90
CA GLN A 58 -8.85 5.59 1.82
C GLN A 58 -9.99 4.58 1.99
N GLN A 59 -9.89 3.41 1.35
CA GLN A 59 -10.89 2.35 1.50
C GLN A 59 -10.96 1.83 2.94
N VAL A 60 -9.83 1.64 3.60
CA VAL A 60 -9.76 1.23 5.02
C VAL A 60 -10.43 2.28 5.90
N ALA A 61 -10.15 3.57 5.71
CA ALA A 61 -10.79 4.65 6.47
C ALA A 61 -12.32 4.69 6.27
N MET A 62 -12.78 4.49 5.03
CA MET A 62 -14.21 4.39 4.69
C MET A 62 -14.87 3.18 5.36
N LEU A 63 -14.21 2.01 5.34
CA LEU A 63 -14.72 0.80 5.99
C LEU A 63 -14.78 0.96 7.51
N ASN A 64 -13.80 1.61 8.13
CA ASN A 64 -13.80 1.94 9.55
C ASN A 64 -14.99 2.86 9.92
N THR A 65 -15.25 3.88 9.09
CA THR A 65 -16.45 4.73 9.28
C THR A 65 -17.74 3.89 9.20
N LYS A 66 -17.80 2.93 8.29
CA LYS A 66 -18.94 2.02 8.13
C LYS A 66 -19.09 1.07 9.33
N GLU A 67 -17.99 0.55 9.85
CA GLU A 67 -17.94 -0.29 11.04
C GLU A 67 -18.48 0.49 12.25
N ILE A 68 -17.98 1.70 12.51
CA ILE A 68 -18.46 2.55 13.61
C ILE A 68 -19.95 2.90 13.43
N LYS A 69 -20.45 3.13 12.21
CA LYS A 69 -21.89 3.25 11.96
C LYS A 69 -22.65 1.96 12.33
N GLY A 70 -22.03 0.81 12.20
CA GLY A 70 -22.60 -0.48 12.61
C GLY A 70 -22.88 -0.54 14.11
N THR A 71 -22.06 0.08 14.96
CA THR A 71 -22.23 0.09 16.43
C THR A 71 -23.49 0.80 16.92
N PHE A 72 -24.17 1.55 16.04
CA PHE A 72 -25.48 2.14 16.34
C PHE A 72 -26.64 1.16 16.20
N LYS A 73 -26.38 -0.04 15.69
CA LYS A 73 -27.37 -1.11 15.54
C LYS A 73 -27.28 -2.09 16.72
N PRO A 74 -28.35 -2.87 16.98
CA PRO A 74 -28.27 -3.99 17.93
C PRO A 74 -27.20 -4.99 17.50
N GLU A 75 -26.42 -5.47 18.46
CA GLU A 75 -25.48 -6.56 18.31
C GLU A 75 -26.22 -7.88 18.62
N LEU A 76 -26.05 -8.86 17.74
CA LEU A 76 -26.62 -10.19 17.88
C LEU A 76 -25.50 -11.23 17.89
N ASP A 77 -25.33 -11.90 19.04
CA ASP A 77 -24.33 -12.94 19.22
C ASP A 77 -25.01 -14.30 19.26
N LEU A 78 -24.57 -15.21 18.41
CA LEU A 78 -24.89 -16.62 18.47
C LEU A 78 -23.70 -17.39 19.05
N THR A 79 -23.90 -18.03 20.19
CA THR A 79 -22.88 -18.83 20.86
C THR A 79 -23.26 -20.30 20.85
N GLY A 80 -22.30 -21.15 20.54
CA GLY A 80 -22.44 -22.61 20.62
C GLY A 80 -21.29 -23.20 21.43
N ALA A 81 -21.60 -24.04 22.39
CA ALA A 81 -20.61 -24.76 23.19
C ALA A 81 -21.00 -26.21 23.41
N MET A 82 -19.99 -27.06 23.49
CA MET A 82 -20.14 -28.45 23.90
C MET A 82 -19.52 -28.59 25.28
N ASN A 83 -20.34 -28.85 26.30
CA ASN A 83 -19.87 -28.97 27.65
C ASN A 83 -19.75 -30.41 28.06
N TYR A 84 -18.59 -30.80 28.61
CA TYR A 84 -18.39 -32.07 29.27
C TYR A 84 -17.82 -31.78 30.67
N SER A 85 -18.53 -32.24 31.70
CA SER A 85 -18.04 -32.17 33.07
C SER A 85 -18.17 -33.52 33.73
N TYR A 86 -17.12 -33.92 34.44
CA TYR A 86 -17.10 -35.11 35.28
C TYR A 86 -16.63 -34.70 36.68
N GLN A 87 -17.49 -34.93 37.66
CA GLN A 87 -17.23 -34.67 39.07
C GLN A 87 -17.36 -35.96 39.86
N ARG A 88 -16.35 -36.23 40.69
CA ARG A 88 -16.36 -37.36 41.62
C ARG A 88 -16.31 -36.83 43.06
N ASN A 89 -17.28 -37.21 43.85
CA ASN A 89 -17.38 -36.82 45.26
C ASN A 89 -16.95 -38.00 46.13
N ALA A 90 -16.17 -37.73 47.18
CA ALA A 90 -15.68 -38.75 48.11
C ALA A 90 -16.75 -39.16 49.14
N VAL A 91 -17.76 -38.28 49.36
CA VAL A 91 -18.81 -38.47 50.36
C VAL A 91 -20.13 -37.89 49.82
N GLY A 92 -21.27 -38.57 50.06
CA GLY A 92 -22.63 -38.15 49.70
C GLY A 92 -23.37 -39.16 48.83
N PHE A 93 -24.67 -38.91 48.58
CA PHE A 93 -25.54 -39.80 47.80
C PHE A 93 -25.18 -39.88 46.30
N ALA A 94 -24.51 -38.87 45.76
CA ALA A 94 -24.02 -38.83 44.38
C ALA A 94 -22.50 -38.95 44.32
N LEU A 95 -21.98 -40.17 44.19
CA LEU A 95 -20.53 -40.46 44.13
C LEU A 95 -19.87 -40.00 42.82
N SER A 96 -20.62 -39.86 41.75
CA SER A 96 -20.15 -39.31 40.49
C SER A 96 -21.25 -38.58 39.73
N ASN A 97 -20.93 -37.45 39.19
CA ASN A 97 -21.79 -36.69 38.28
C ASN A 97 -21.08 -36.53 36.95
N ARG A 98 -21.74 -36.92 35.86
CA ARG A 98 -21.24 -36.76 34.51
C ARG A 98 -22.28 -35.98 33.73
N ASN A 99 -21.89 -34.80 33.28
CA ASN A 99 -22.75 -33.94 32.47
C ASN A 99 -22.13 -33.76 31.09
N PHE A 100 -22.90 -34.04 30.04
CA PHE A 100 -22.51 -33.86 28.66
C PHE A 100 -23.69 -33.27 27.89
N GLY A 101 -23.45 -32.16 27.19
CA GLY A 101 -24.52 -31.57 26.39
C GLY A 101 -24.08 -30.38 25.55
N PRO A 102 -24.74 -30.18 24.41
CA PRO A 102 -24.62 -28.95 23.65
C PRO A 102 -25.35 -27.79 24.36
N VAL A 103 -24.79 -26.59 24.28
CA VAL A 103 -25.44 -25.35 24.71
C VAL A 103 -25.45 -24.41 23.53
N LEU A 104 -26.63 -23.91 23.17
CA LEU A 104 -26.80 -22.87 22.18
C LEU A 104 -27.38 -21.63 22.89
N GLY A 105 -26.78 -20.47 22.65
CA GLY A 105 -27.22 -19.20 23.20
C GLY A 105 -27.35 -18.14 22.11
N LEU A 106 -28.41 -17.36 22.16
CA LEU A 106 -28.61 -16.15 21.36
C LEU A 106 -28.69 -14.97 22.29
N THR A 107 -27.78 -14.01 22.12
CA THR A 107 -27.74 -12.79 22.94
C THR A 107 -27.93 -11.58 22.03
N ALA A 108 -28.87 -10.70 22.39
CA ALA A 108 -29.06 -9.42 21.74
C ALA A 108 -28.65 -8.30 22.71
N ARG A 109 -27.76 -7.42 22.27
CA ARG A 109 -27.32 -6.24 23.03
C ARG A 109 -27.60 -4.96 22.25
N TYR A 110 -28.17 -3.99 22.94
CA TYR A 110 -28.37 -2.66 22.38
C TYR A 110 -28.09 -1.60 23.45
N ALA A 111 -27.08 -0.76 23.16
CA ALA A 111 -26.76 0.35 24.04
C ALA A 111 -27.67 1.52 23.73
N ILE A 112 -28.62 1.80 24.65
CA ILE A 112 -29.61 2.91 24.51
C ILE A 112 -28.91 4.26 24.65
N TYR A 113 -27.99 4.38 25.60
CA TYR A 113 -27.23 5.60 25.88
C TYR A 113 -25.81 5.28 26.29
N ASP A 114 -24.82 5.99 25.71
CA ASP A 114 -23.39 5.80 25.95
C ASP A 114 -22.64 7.12 26.20
N GLY A 115 -23.34 8.17 26.65
CA GLY A 115 -22.72 9.48 26.84
C GLY A 115 -22.24 10.16 25.56
N GLN A 116 -22.84 9.86 24.41
CA GLN A 116 -22.48 10.36 23.07
C GLN A 116 -21.12 9.83 22.52
N LEU A 117 -20.51 8.84 23.17
CA LEU A 117 -19.23 8.29 22.77
C LEU A 117 -19.25 7.78 21.32
N ARG A 118 -20.30 7.04 20.92
CA ARG A 118 -20.46 6.55 19.54
C ARG A 118 -20.53 7.67 18.52
N LYS A 119 -21.23 8.76 18.86
CA LYS A 119 -21.35 9.94 17.99
C LYS A 119 -19.99 10.62 17.80
N GLN A 120 -19.22 10.77 18.89
CA GLN A 120 -17.88 11.33 18.83
C GLN A 120 -16.93 10.44 18.01
N ASN A 121 -16.96 9.12 18.24
CA ASN A 121 -16.17 8.17 17.45
C ASN A 121 -16.53 8.22 15.97
N LEU A 122 -17.81 8.34 15.62
CA LEU A 122 -18.23 8.49 14.23
C LEU A 122 -17.73 9.81 13.61
N THR A 123 -17.75 10.90 14.37
CA THR A 123 -17.20 12.17 13.90
C THR A 123 -15.70 12.07 13.65
N ASN A 124 -14.95 11.47 14.57
CA ASN A 124 -13.51 11.25 14.42
C ASN A 124 -13.20 10.34 13.22
N ALA A 125 -13.97 9.28 13.01
CA ALA A 125 -13.81 8.39 11.87
C ALA A 125 -14.07 9.10 10.53
N ARG A 126 -15.07 9.97 10.45
CA ARG A 126 -15.33 10.79 9.26
C ARG A 126 -14.19 11.76 8.96
N ILE A 127 -13.64 12.40 10.00
CA ILE A 127 -12.46 13.27 9.84
C ILE A 127 -11.27 12.45 9.35
N ALA A 128 -11.05 11.25 9.88
CA ALA A 128 -9.98 10.36 9.40
C ALA A 128 -10.18 9.92 7.93
N GLU A 129 -11.43 9.64 7.51
CA GLU A 129 -11.79 9.33 6.13
C GLU A 129 -11.50 10.52 5.19
N GLU A 130 -11.89 11.72 5.58
CA GLU A 130 -11.62 12.94 4.83
C GLU A 130 -10.11 13.23 4.72
N ASN A 131 -9.37 13.07 5.83
CA ASN A 131 -7.92 13.21 5.84
C ASN A 131 -7.22 12.18 4.94
N ALA A 132 -7.73 10.94 4.87
CA ALA A 132 -7.18 9.93 3.96
C ALA A 132 -7.41 10.32 2.49
N LYS A 133 -8.58 10.88 2.16
CA LYS A 133 -8.89 11.41 0.83
C LYS A 133 -7.97 12.58 0.47
N LEU A 134 -7.82 13.55 1.36
CA LEU A 134 -6.95 14.71 1.12
C LEU A 134 -5.48 14.30 0.89
N ARG A 135 -4.98 13.32 1.65
CA ARG A 135 -3.62 12.77 1.44
C ARG A 135 -3.48 12.08 0.08
N GLN A 136 -4.50 11.40 -0.39
CA GLN A 136 -4.49 10.81 -1.73
C GLN A 136 -4.45 11.90 -2.81
N ASP A 137 -5.27 12.94 -2.68
CA ASP A 137 -5.31 14.07 -3.62
C ASP A 137 -3.95 14.79 -3.63
N GLU A 138 -3.35 15.05 -2.47
CA GLU A 138 -2.01 15.64 -2.34
C GLU A 138 -0.94 14.80 -3.05
N LEU A 139 -0.95 13.46 -2.84
CA LEU A 139 -0.04 12.55 -3.51
C LEU A 139 -0.17 12.62 -5.03
N LEU A 140 -1.39 12.67 -5.55
CA LEU A 140 -1.65 12.78 -6.99
C LEU A 140 -1.13 14.10 -7.57
N TYR A 141 -1.30 15.22 -6.86
CA TYR A 141 -0.75 16.52 -7.26
C TYR A 141 0.78 16.54 -7.25
N MET A 142 1.40 15.99 -6.21
CA MET A 142 2.87 15.89 -6.14
C MET A 142 3.41 15.00 -7.27
N LEU A 143 2.78 13.87 -7.54
CA LEU A 143 3.17 12.96 -8.61
C LEU A 143 3.06 13.64 -9.99
N GLU A 144 1.97 14.37 -10.23
CA GLU A 144 1.80 15.12 -11.47
C GLU A 144 2.89 16.19 -11.65
N ALA A 145 3.19 16.96 -10.59
CA ALA A 145 4.24 17.96 -10.63
C ALA A 145 5.61 17.34 -10.91
N GLN A 146 5.94 16.23 -10.27
CA GLN A 146 7.19 15.51 -10.49
C GLN A 146 7.31 15.00 -11.93
N ILE A 147 6.25 14.40 -12.48
CA ILE A 147 6.25 13.88 -13.86
C ILE A 147 6.46 15.05 -14.85
N ARG A 148 5.75 16.16 -14.69
CA ARG A 148 5.89 17.34 -15.55
C ARG A 148 7.30 17.92 -15.49
N THR A 149 7.88 18.02 -14.31
CA THR A 149 9.26 18.50 -14.12
C THR A 149 10.25 17.56 -14.81
N ARG A 150 10.17 16.25 -14.55
CA ARG A 150 11.07 15.27 -15.17
C ARG A 150 10.92 15.18 -16.69
N TYR A 151 9.71 15.37 -17.19
CA TYR A 151 9.49 15.44 -18.62
C TYR A 151 10.12 16.68 -19.25
N SER A 152 10.04 17.84 -18.58
CA SER A 152 10.72 19.06 -19.02
C SER A 152 12.24 18.89 -19.03
N ASP A 153 12.81 18.26 -17.98
CA ASP A 153 14.23 17.92 -17.91
C ASP A 153 14.63 17.01 -19.07
N TYR A 154 13.84 15.98 -19.35
CA TYR A 154 14.06 15.07 -20.47
C TYR A 154 14.05 15.79 -21.82
N GLN A 155 13.10 16.69 -22.04
CA GLN A 155 13.06 17.49 -23.29
C GLN A 155 14.29 18.38 -23.44
N SER A 156 14.72 19.03 -22.36
CA SER A 156 15.92 19.88 -22.36
C SER A 156 17.18 19.08 -22.66
N LEU A 157 17.33 17.90 -22.04
CA LEU A 157 18.46 17.00 -22.30
C LEU A 157 18.45 16.46 -23.73
N LYS A 158 17.28 16.18 -24.29
CA LYS A 158 17.14 15.76 -25.69
C LYS A 158 17.57 16.87 -26.63
N GLN A 159 17.17 18.10 -26.41
CA GLN A 159 17.60 19.25 -27.22
C GLN A 159 19.11 19.48 -27.10
N LEU A 160 19.69 19.36 -25.88
CA LEU A 160 21.14 19.47 -25.69
C LEU A 160 21.88 18.39 -26.48
N ARG A 161 21.44 17.14 -26.43
CA ARG A 161 22.02 16.05 -27.22
C ARG A 161 21.97 16.36 -28.72
N ASP A 162 20.82 16.80 -29.22
CA ASP A 162 20.66 17.09 -30.65
C ASP A 162 21.56 18.23 -31.10
N LEU A 163 21.80 19.21 -30.20
CA LEU A 163 22.77 20.32 -30.43
C LEU A 163 24.21 19.79 -30.44
N GLU A 164 24.60 18.94 -29.49
CA GLU A 164 25.94 18.36 -29.41
C GLU A 164 26.22 17.46 -30.61
N ASP A 165 25.25 16.67 -31.08
CA ASP A 165 25.37 15.87 -32.29
C ASP A 165 25.56 16.74 -33.54
N ALA A 166 24.91 17.89 -33.61
CA ALA A 166 25.12 18.86 -34.68
C ALA A 166 26.52 19.52 -34.62
N ASN A 167 26.99 19.92 -33.44
CA ASN A 167 28.31 20.46 -33.21
C ASN A 167 29.42 19.47 -33.58
N LEU A 168 29.23 18.21 -33.22
CA LEU A 168 30.19 17.13 -33.56
C LEU A 168 30.32 16.96 -35.07
N LYS A 169 29.21 17.00 -35.82
CA LYS A 169 29.24 16.92 -37.29
C LYS A 169 30.02 18.08 -37.90
N VAL A 170 29.78 19.31 -37.41
CA VAL A 170 30.49 20.50 -37.92
C VAL A 170 31.99 20.46 -37.59
N SER A 171 32.39 19.81 -36.50
CA SER A 171 33.81 19.73 -36.11
C SER A 171 34.58 18.62 -36.83
N LEU A 172 33.88 17.68 -37.52
CA LEU A 172 34.46 16.58 -38.29
C LEU A 172 34.59 16.87 -39.80
N ASP A 173 33.87 17.92 -40.28
CA ASP A 173 34.00 18.47 -41.64
C ASP A 173 35.07 19.56 -41.71
#